data_8586683869c2f75e1419f920b4729e64
#
_entry.id   8586683869c2f75e1419f920b4729e64
#
_cell.length_a   1.000
_cell.length_b   1.000
_cell.length_c   1.000
_cell.angle_alpha   90.00
_cell.angle_beta   90.00
_cell.angle_gamma   90.00
#
_symmetry.space_group_name_H-M   'P 1'
#
loop_
_entity.id
_entity.type
_entity.pdbx_description
1 polymer ?
#
loop_
_entity_poly.entity_id
_entity_poly.type
_entity_poly.pdbx_seq_one_letter_code
_entity_poly.pdbx_strand_id
1 'polypeptide(L)'
;MKMPGRLVGLVAAAALAASVPLVMNYAASASTASGVKASAVDLTDPHKKDIAMQLVSSAENSTLDWKSQYGYIEDIHDGRGYTAGIIGFCTGTHDLLELVQHYTQLKSGNILAKYLPALKKVDGTASHKGLDPTFVGDWKTAAKDKVFQQAQNDERDRVYFNPAVNQAKSDGMPRALAEFIYYDAAVMHGPDGMMSIRGRAIKKAKPPSQGGDITKYLNAFLDERVKEMKKEEAHSDTSRVDTEQRVFLRAGNLDLNTPLHWKVYGDSYAINS
;
A
#
# COMPACT_ATOMS: atom_id res chain seq x y z
N MET A 1 28.72 -29.99 -34.73
CA MET A 1 29.02 -31.29 -35.41
C MET A 1 27.86 -32.24 -35.13
N LYS A 2 27.13 -32.56 -36.20
CA LYS A 2 26.18 -33.68 -36.41
C LYS A 2 24.95 -33.87 -35.55
N MET A 3 23.78 -33.49 -36.06
CA MET A 3 22.58 -34.34 -36.16
C MET A 3 22.84 -35.59 -36.99
N PRO A 4 22.01 -36.62 -37.16
CA PRO A 4 20.52 -36.69 -37.29
C PRO A 4 19.95 -37.96 -36.61
N GLY A 5 18.67 -38.28 -36.62
CA GLY A 5 17.63 -38.35 -37.57
C GLY A 5 16.54 -39.32 -37.17
N ARG A 6 15.34 -39.01 -37.66
CA ARG A 6 14.33 -39.81 -38.38
C ARG A 6 13.52 -40.86 -37.62
N LEU A 7 12.21 -40.67 -37.52
CA LEU A 7 11.06 -40.93 -38.41
C LEU A 7 10.71 -42.43 -38.61
N VAL A 8 9.41 -42.70 -38.49
CA VAL A 8 8.47 -43.63 -39.17
C VAL A 8 7.46 -44.16 -38.15
N GLY A 9 6.17 -43.97 -38.12
CA GLY A 9 5.13 -43.96 -39.15
C GLY A 9 4.48 -45.34 -39.31
N LEU A 10 3.16 -45.49 -39.04
CA LEU A 10 2.12 -46.27 -39.76
C LEU A 10 0.89 -46.51 -38.85
N VAL A 11 -0.24 -46.03 -39.10
CA VAL A 11 -1.44 -46.30 -39.89
C VAL A 11 -1.98 -47.75 -39.80
N ALA A 12 -3.27 -47.77 -39.52
CA ALA A 12 -4.34 -48.72 -39.86
C ALA A 12 -4.99 -49.42 -38.65
N ALA A 13 -6.27 -49.71 -38.56
CA ALA A 13 -7.45 -49.52 -39.37
C ALA A 13 -8.68 -49.86 -38.52
N ALA A 14 -9.85 -49.46 -38.98
CA ALA A 14 -11.14 -49.56 -38.36
C ALA A 14 -11.66 -50.98 -38.12
N ALA A 15 -12.50 -51.17 -37.08
CA ALA A 15 -13.57 -52.13 -37.05
C ALA A 15 -14.79 -51.52 -36.37
N LEU A 16 -15.87 -51.39 -37.14
CA LEU A 16 -17.21 -51.02 -36.67
C LEU A 16 -17.82 -52.27 -35.90
N ALA A 17 -18.31 -51.96 -34.68
CA ALA A 17 -19.33 -52.79 -34.07
C ALA A 17 -20.43 -51.90 -33.50
N ALA A 18 -21.60 -51.96 -34.11
CA ALA A 18 -22.82 -51.31 -33.66
C ALA A 18 -23.35 -51.99 -32.41
N SER A 19 -23.52 -51.23 -31.33
CA SER A 19 -24.34 -51.67 -30.20
C SER A 19 -25.24 -50.51 -29.76
N VAL A 20 -26.54 -50.82 -29.70
CA VAL A 20 -27.69 -49.95 -29.36
C VAL A 20 -27.50 -49.30 -28.00
N PRO A 21 -27.74 -47.98 -27.83
CA PRO A 21 -27.66 -47.36 -26.52
C PRO A 21 -28.90 -47.62 -25.69
N LEU A 22 -28.70 -48.24 -24.54
CA LEU A 22 -29.69 -48.25 -23.46
C LEU A 22 -29.71 -46.82 -22.87
N VAL A 23 -30.81 -46.09 -23.10
CA VAL A 23 -31.02 -44.79 -22.52
C VAL A 23 -31.38 -44.98 -21.04
N MET A 24 -30.40 -44.89 -20.16
CA MET A 24 -30.65 -44.61 -18.76
C MET A 24 -30.75 -43.11 -18.53
N ASN A 25 -31.97 -42.62 -18.28
CA ASN A 25 -32.22 -41.27 -17.78
C ASN A 25 -31.62 -41.15 -16.36
N TYR A 26 -30.37 -40.66 -16.26
CA TYR A 26 -29.89 -40.09 -15.02
C TYR A 26 -30.41 -38.66 -14.93
N ALA A 27 -31.39 -38.45 -14.04
CA ALA A 27 -31.70 -37.11 -13.59
C ALA A 27 -30.46 -36.58 -12.88
N ALA A 28 -29.70 -35.74 -13.58
CA ALA A 28 -28.63 -34.96 -12.99
C ALA A 28 -29.27 -33.95 -12.03
N SER A 29 -29.28 -34.29 -10.73
CA SER A 29 -29.51 -33.31 -9.68
C SER A 29 -28.42 -32.28 -9.82
N ALA A 30 -28.74 -31.12 -10.45
CA ALA A 30 -27.91 -29.94 -10.42
C ALA A 30 -27.83 -29.50 -8.96
N SER A 31 -26.80 -29.98 -8.27
CA SER A 31 -26.36 -29.36 -7.03
C SER A 31 -25.95 -27.93 -7.38
N THR A 32 -26.85 -26.99 -7.14
CA THR A 32 -26.51 -25.59 -7.07
C THR A 32 -25.58 -25.42 -5.86
N ALA A 33 -24.29 -25.64 -6.07
CA ALA A 33 -23.29 -25.12 -5.19
C ALA A 33 -23.46 -23.61 -5.22
N SER A 34 -24.21 -23.06 -4.25
CA SER A 34 -24.16 -21.66 -3.89
C SER A 34 -22.73 -21.39 -3.45
N GLY A 35 -21.88 -21.06 -4.43
CA GLY A 35 -20.55 -20.54 -4.16
C GLY A 35 -20.75 -19.27 -3.34
N VAL A 36 -20.58 -19.39 -2.02
CA VAL A 36 -20.32 -18.26 -1.17
C VAL A 36 -19.07 -17.64 -1.81
N LYS A 37 -19.25 -16.56 -2.62
CA LYS A 37 -18.14 -15.72 -3.02
C LYS A 37 -17.52 -15.27 -1.72
N ALA A 38 -16.34 -15.79 -1.38
CA ALA A 38 -15.56 -15.26 -0.28
C ALA A 38 -15.53 -13.75 -0.48
N SER A 39 -16.02 -13.01 0.51
CA SER A 39 -16.01 -11.56 0.48
C SER A 39 -14.56 -11.15 0.20
N ALA A 40 -14.35 -10.32 -0.82
CA ALA A 40 -13.01 -9.83 -1.12
C ALA A 40 -12.45 -9.19 0.16
N VAL A 41 -11.28 -9.65 0.59
CA VAL A 41 -10.64 -9.11 1.80
C VAL A 41 -9.96 -7.81 1.41
N ASP A 42 -10.33 -6.74 2.07
CA ASP A 42 -9.80 -5.39 1.87
C ASP A 42 -8.91 -4.94 3.05
N LEU A 43 -8.34 -3.73 2.99
CA LEU A 43 -7.45 -3.21 4.03
C LEU A 43 -8.19 -2.80 5.33
N THR A 44 -9.52 -2.94 5.42
CA THR A 44 -10.23 -2.79 6.70
C THR A 44 -10.07 -4.02 7.58
N ASP A 45 -9.67 -5.16 7.01
CA ASP A 45 -9.20 -6.31 7.76
C ASP A 45 -7.90 -5.96 8.51
N PRO A 46 -7.81 -6.15 9.84
CA PRO A 46 -6.64 -5.75 10.64
C PRO A 46 -5.33 -6.42 10.21
N HIS A 47 -5.39 -7.68 9.75
CA HIS A 47 -4.19 -8.39 9.27
C HIS A 47 -3.71 -7.81 7.94
N LYS A 48 -4.62 -7.54 6.99
CA LYS A 48 -4.26 -6.91 5.71
C LYS A 48 -3.77 -5.48 5.91
N LYS A 49 -4.34 -4.75 6.87
CA LYS A 49 -3.84 -3.43 7.25
C LYS A 49 -2.42 -3.51 7.81
N ASP A 50 -2.12 -4.47 8.68
CA ASP A 50 -0.77 -4.66 9.21
C ASP A 50 0.24 -5.02 8.10
N ILE A 51 -0.14 -5.86 7.13
CA ILE A 51 0.66 -6.13 5.93
C ILE A 51 0.95 -4.83 5.17
N ALA A 52 -0.07 -3.99 4.91
CA ALA A 52 0.11 -2.72 4.22
C ALA A 52 1.07 -1.77 4.98
N MET A 53 1.00 -1.75 6.33
CA MET A 53 1.95 -0.98 7.16
C MET A 53 3.39 -1.51 7.03
N GLN A 54 3.58 -2.82 6.98
CA GLN A 54 4.89 -3.43 6.80
C GLN A 54 5.45 -3.11 5.40
N LEU A 55 4.63 -3.17 4.35
CA LEU A 55 5.02 -2.82 2.99
C LEU A 55 5.47 -1.35 2.90
N VAL A 56 4.66 -0.41 3.39
CA VAL A 56 5.05 1.02 3.46
C VAL A 56 6.35 1.19 4.24
N SER A 57 6.49 0.55 5.41
CA SER A 57 7.67 0.69 6.26
C SER A 57 8.93 0.12 5.61
N SER A 58 8.82 -0.93 4.78
CA SER A 58 9.96 -1.44 4.01
C SER A 58 10.52 -0.38 3.06
N ALA A 59 9.66 0.47 2.51
CA ALA A 59 10.03 1.54 1.59
C ALA A 59 10.43 2.85 2.29
N GLU A 60 9.78 3.21 3.42
CA GLU A 60 10.07 4.45 4.14
C GLU A 60 11.23 4.30 5.14
N ASN A 61 11.36 3.13 5.77
CA ASN A 61 12.21 2.94 6.93
C ASN A 61 13.17 1.74 6.80
N SER A 62 13.18 1.05 5.67
CA SER A 62 13.99 -0.16 5.43
C SER A 62 13.79 -1.25 6.51
N THR A 63 12.57 -1.38 7.05
CA THR A 63 12.22 -2.37 8.07
C THR A 63 10.77 -2.80 7.97
N LEU A 64 10.46 -4.04 8.41
CA LEU A 64 9.07 -4.51 8.57
C LEU A 64 8.50 -4.17 9.95
N ASP A 65 9.35 -3.81 10.92
CA ASP A 65 8.91 -3.38 12.26
C ASP A 65 8.47 -1.91 12.23
N TRP A 66 7.32 -1.65 11.57
CA TRP A 66 6.75 -0.32 11.48
C TRP A 66 6.38 0.28 12.85
N LYS A 67 6.14 -0.58 13.85
CA LYS A 67 5.79 -0.12 15.21
C LYS A 67 6.98 0.49 15.94
N SER A 68 8.20 0.10 15.62
CA SER A 68 9.41 0.75 16.15
C SER A 68 9.51 2.21 15.70
N GLN A 69 8.85 2.59 14.61
CA GLN A 69 8.91 3.92 14.03
C GLN A 69 8.08 4.99 14.77
N TYR A 70 7.25 4.62 15.77
CA TYR A 70 6.58 5.63 16.61
C TYR A 70 7.56 6.62 17.24
N GLY A 71 8.77 6.17 17.55
CA GLY A 71 9.82 6.99 18.17
C GLY A 71 10.80 7.64 17.21
N TYR A 72 10.68 7.38 15.90
CA TYR A 72 11.54 8.01 14.89
C TYR A 72 11.32 9.51 14.88
N ILE A 73 12.41 10.28 14.86
CA ILE A 73 12.42 11.73 14.63
C ILE A 73 13.82 12.17 14.23
N GLU A 74 13.93 12.88 13.10
CA GLU A 74 15.17 13.39 12.55
C GLU A 74 14.88 14.60 11.64
N ASP A 75 15.82 15.54 11.50
CA ASP A 75 15.87 16.46 10.37
C ASP A 75 16.76 15.85 9.28
N ILE A 76 16.15 15.39 8.20
CA ILE A 76 16.86 14.80 7.05
C ILE A 76 17.38 15.86 6.07
N HIS A 77 17.28 17.16 6.43
CA HIS A 77 17.76 18.31 5.66
C HIS A 77 17.17 18.46 4.24
N ASP A 78 15.93 18.04 4.08
CA ASP A 78 15.16 18.16 2.82
C ASP A 78 14.31 19.44 2.75
N GLY A 79 14.48 20.34 3.73
CA GLY A 79 13.77 21.61 3.82
C GLY A 79 12.40 21.54 4.51
N ARG A 80 12.01 20.36 5.03
CA ARG A 80 10.73 20.16 5.74
C ARG A 80 10.86 20.15 7.27
N GLY A 81 12.09 20.38 7.80
CA GLY A 81 12.38 20.35 9.23
C GLY A 81 12.35 18.95 9.81
N TYR A 82 11.81 18.78 11.04
CA TYR A 82 11.70 17.43 11.61
C TYR A 82 10.75 16.55 10.82
N THR A 83 11.19 15.34 10.52
CA THR A 83 10.41 14.23 9.99
C THR A 83 10.31 13.17 11.09
N ALA A 84 9.11 12.74 11.46
CA ALA A 84 8.89 11.95 12.66
C ALA A 84 7.74 10.94 12.56
N GLY A 85 7.83 9.87 13.35
CA GLY A 85 6.75 8.88 13.50
C GLY A 85 6.61 7.91 12.33
N ILE A 86 5.50 7.15 12.37
CA ILE A 86 5.26 5.96 11.54
C ILE A 86 5.11 6.22 10.02
N ILE A 87 4.89 7.46 9.61
CA ILE A 87 4.75 7.86 8.19
C ILE A 87 5.54 9.11 7.85
N GLY A 88 6.42 9.59 8.75
CA GLY A 88 7.20 10.78 8.52
C GLY A 88 6.40 12.08 8.61
N PHE A 89 5.65 12.30 9.69
CA PHE A 89 5.02 13.60 9.98
C PHE A 89 6.06 14.70 10.02
N CYS A 90 5.85 15.80 9.30
CA CYS A 90 6.85 16.87 9.19
C CYS A 90 6.35 18.21 9.75
N THR A 91 7.29 19.02 10.29
CA THR A 91 6.98 20.40 10.68
C THR A 91 6.62 21.26 9.46
N GLY A 92 7.24 21.01 8.32
CA GLY A 92 7.03 21.75 7.07
C GLY A 92 5.75 21.40 6.31
N THR A 93 5.04 20.34 6.68
CA THR A 93 3.83 19.84 6.00
C THR A 93 2.57 19.90 6.86
N HIS A 94 2.60 20.60 7.99
CA HIS A 94 1.51 20.85 8.94
C HIS A 94 1.10 19.62 9.79
N ASP A 95 1.27 18.43 9.30
CA ASP A 95 0.78 17.18 9.92
C ASP A 95 1.43 16.85 11.26
N LEU A 96 2.70 17.26 11.49
CA LEU A 96 3.33 17.09 12.82
C LEU A 96 2.66 17.97 13.88
N LEU A 97 2.31 19.22 13.55
CA LEU A 97 1.55 20.09 14.46
C LEU A 97 0.17 19.51 14.74
N GLU A 98 -0.55 19.07 13.70
CA GLU A 98 -1.88 18.45 13.83
C GLU A 98 -1.83 17.22 14.74
N LEU A 99 -0.83 16.35 14.55
CA LEU A 99 -0.61 15.18 15.38
C LEU A 99 -0.42 15.54 16.87
N VAL A 100 0.43 16.54 17.19
CA VAL A 100 0.67 16.93 18.59
C VAL A 100 -0.57 17.60 19.19
N GLN A 101 -1.36 18.32 18.39
CA GLN A 101 -2.66 18.85 18.81
C GLN A 101 -3.64 17.71 19.12
N HIS A 102 -3.75 16.72 18.23
CA HIS A 102 -4.62 15.55 18.44
C HIS A 102 -4.21 14.76 19.68
N TYR A 103 -2.91 14.47 19.84
CA TYR A 103 -2.41 13.83 21.08
C TYR A 103 -2.78 14.62 22.32
N THR A 104 -2.72 15.95 22.27
CA THR A 104 -3.06 16.81 23.42
C THR A 104 -4.56 16.84 23.69
N GLN A 105 -5.40 16.66 22.69
CA GLN A 105 -6.85 16.47 22.86
C GLN A 105 -7.17 15.14 23.54
N LEU A 106 -6.47 14.05 23.15
CA LEU A 106 -6.64 12.73 23.75
C LEU A 106 -6.08 12.66 25.18
N LYS A 107 -4.97 13.35 25.44
CA LYS A 107 -4.27 13.36 26.73
C LYS A 107 -3.76 14.77 27.04
N SER A 108 -4.55 15.55 27.78
CA SER A 108 -4.12 16.85 28.27
C SER A 108 -2.90 16.71 29.19
N GLY A 109 -1.97 17.66 29.14
CA GLY A 109 -0.74 17.64 29.98
C GLY A 109 0.30 16.58 29.57
N ASN A 110 0.19 16.01 28.34
CA ASN A 110 1.24 15.16 27.80
C ASN A 110 2.56 15.93 27.60
N ILE A 111 3.67 15.20 27.50
CA ILE A 111 5.02 15.78 27.46
C ILE A 111 5.26 16.68 26.23
N LEU A 112 4.52 16.47 25.11
CA LEU A 112 4.65 17.27 23.89
C LEU A 112 3.76 18.54 23.88
N ALA A 113 2.77 18.63 24.78
CA ALA A 113 1.84 19.77 24.83
C ALA A 113 2.55 21.13 25.00
N LYS A 114 3.67 21.17 25.73
CA LYS A 114 4.48 22.37 25.96
C LYS A 114 5.09 22.96 24.68
N TYR A 115 5.22 22.14 23.62
CA TYR A 115 5.79 22.58 22.34
C TYR A 115 4.73 23.15 21.36
N LEU A 116 3.45 23.06 21.65
CA LEU A 116 2.39 23.57 20.75
C LEU A 116 2.57 25.05 20.36
N PRO A 117 2.98 25.98 21.28
CA PRO A 117 3.23 27.36 20.89
C PRO A 117 4.43 27.53 19.93
N ALA A 118 5.47 26.71 20.07
CA ALA A 118 6.63 26.69 19.19
C ALA A 118 6.29 26.04 17.84
N LEU A 119 5.64 24.88 17.86
CA LEU A 119 5.18 24.18 16.65
C LEU A 119 4.31 25.07 15.78
N LYS A 120 3.35 25.82 16.35
CA LYS A 120 2.53 26.79 15.61
C LYS A 120 3.33 27.90 14.94
N LYS A 121 4.49 28.27 15.49
CA LYS A 121 5.35 29.34 14.93
C LYS A 121 6.24 28.82 13.81
N VAL A 122 6.62 27.56 13.83
CA VAL A 122 7.51 26.93 12.82
C VAL A 122 6.73 26.13 11.78
N ASP A 123 5.43 26.00 11.94
CA ASP A 123 4.54 25.26 11.06
C ASP A 123 4.69 25.73 9.61
N GLY A 124 4.79 24.77 8.69
CA GLY A 124 5.06 25.07 7.27
C GLY A 124 6.49 25.49 6.96
N THR A 125 7.44 25.33 7.89
CA THR A 125 8.86 25.68 7.70
C THR A 125 9.81 24.58 8.17
N ALA A 126 11.09 24.69 7.80
CA ALA A 126 12.16 23.81 8.30
C ALA A 126 12.77 24.27 9.65
N SER A 127 12.21 25.29 10.30
CA SER A 127 12.79 25.86 11.52
C SER A 127 12.57 24.97 12.74
N HIS A 128 13.61 24.84 13.57
CA HIS A 128 13.53 24.17 14.88
C HIS A 128 13.38 25.16 16.06
N LYS A 129 13.11 26.44 15.76
CA LYS A 129 13.10 27.50 16.79
C LYS A 129 12.08 27.21 17.89
N GLY A 130 12.59 27.01 19.11
CA GLY A 130 11.79 26.73 20.31
C GLY A 130 11.41 25.24 20.46
N LEU A 131 11.90 24.37 19.58
CA LEU A 131 11.80 22.91 19.70
C LEU A 131 13.07 22.34 20.34
N ASP A 132 14.24 22.75 19.86
CA ASP A 132 15.53 22.33 20.40
C ASP A 132 15.82 22.92 21.80
N PRO A 133 16.62 22.20 22.62
CA PRO A 133 17.29 20.92 22.35
C PRO A 133 16.49 19.69 22.80
N THR A 134 15.28 19.83 23.37
CA THR A 134 14.61 18.75 24.12
C THR A 134 13.49 18.05 23.36
N PHE A 135 12.99 18.61 22.27
CA PHE A 135 11.84 18.07 21.53
C PHE A 135 12.06 16.63 21.05
N VAL A 136 13.25 16.34 20.51
CA VAL A 136 13.61 14.98 20.03
C VAL A 136 13.56 13.95 21.17
N GLY A 137 14.09 14.30 22.35
CA GLY A 137 14.07 13.42 23.53
C GLY A 137 12.65 13.20 24.07
N ASP A 138 11.86 14.27 24.09
CA ASP A 138 10.48 14.21 24.55
C ASP A 138 9.57 13.46 23.58
N TRP A 139 9.80 13.56 22.25
CA TRP A 139 9.15 12.73 21.25
C TRP A 139 9.39 11.23 21.48
N LYS A 140 10.66 10.84 21.66
CA LYS A 140 11.03 9.44 21.95
C LYS A 140 10.43 8.93 23.26
N THR A 141 10.23 9.83 24.23
CA THR A 141 9.54 9.52 25.48
C THR A 141 8.04 9.34 25.25
N ALA A 142 7.41 10.26 24.49
CA ALA A 142 5.99 10.18 24.13
C ALA A 142 5.68 8.90 23.32
N ALA A 143 6.60 8.46 22.46
CA ALA A 143 6.42 7.25 21.65
C ALA A 143 6.19 5.97 22.46
N LYS A 144 6.53 5.96 23.74
CA LYS A 144 6.24 4.86 24.69
C LYS A 144 4.80 4.91 25.23
N ASP A 145 4.13 6.05 25.07
CA ASP A 145 2.74 6.25 25.50
C ASP A 145 1.78 5.68 24.45
N LYS A 146 0.91 4.74 24.86
CA LYS A 146 -0.09 4.13 23.98
C LYS A 146 -1.07 5.16 23.39
N VAL A 147 -1.36 6.25 24.12
CA VAL A 147 -2.22 7.32 23.61
C VAL A 147 -1.53 8.09 22.49
N PHE A 148 -0.21 8.28 22.55
CA PHE A 148 0.53 8.89 21.45
C PHE A 148 0.64 7.98 20.24
N GLN A 149 0.84 6.66 20.44
CA GLN A 149 0.78 5.69 19.37
C GLN A 149 -0.60 5.68 18.68
N GLN A 150 -1.67 5.77 19.49
CA GLN A 150 -3.04 5.90 18.95
C GLN A 150 -3.18 7.18 18.13
N ALA A 151 -2.72 8.34 18.65
CA ALA A 151 -2.77 9.61 17.92
C ALA A 151 -2.07 9.54 16.57
N GLN A 152 -0.89 8.90 16.49
CA GLN A 152 -0.18 8.70 15.22
C GLN A 152 -0.97 7.82 14.24
N ASN A 153 -1.61 6.76 14.74
CA ASN A 153 -2.46 5.90 13.92
C ASN A 153 -3.69 6.66 13.40
N ASP A 154 -4.34 7.43 14.26
CA ASP A 154 -5.53 8.22 13.90
C ASP A 154 -5.21 9.24 12.81
N GLU A 155 -4.08 9.98 12.93
CA GLU A 155 -3.68 10.96 11.95
C GLU A 155 -3.27 10.31 10.62
N ARG A 156 -2.51 9.20 10.63
CA ARG A 156 -2.24 8.41 9.43
C ARG A 156 -3.54 7.99 8.75
N ASP A 157 -4.49 7.49 9.52
CA ASP A 157 -5.75 6.98 8.99
C ASP A 157 -6.61 8.13 8.43
N ARG A 158 -6.67 9.25 9.12
CA ARG A 158 -7.43 10.43 8.71
C ARG A 158 -6.89 11.04 7.41
N VAL A 159 -5.58 11.21 7.34
CA VAL A 159 -4.95 11.98 6.24
C VAL A 159 -4.69 11.10 5.02
N TYR A 160 -4.20 9.88 5.20
CA TYR A 160 -3.66 9.06 4.11
C TYR A 160 -4.46 7.79 3.86
N PHE A 161 -4.73 7.00 4.92
CA PHE A 161 -5.28 5.65 4.76
C PHE A 161 -6.75 5.67 4.33
N ASN A 162 -7.63 6.32 5.11
CA ASN A 162 -9.06 6.32 4.83
C ASN A 162 -9.42 6.98 3.49
N PRO A 163 -8.85 8.15 3.12
CA PRO A 163 -9.10 8.73 1.79
C PRO A 163 -8.69 7.81 0.64
N ALA A 164 -7.55 7.15 0.73
CA ALA A 164 -7.04 6.25 -0.30
C ALA A 164 -7.92 4.99 -0.43
N VAL A 165 -8.25 4.34 0.68
CA VAL A 165 -9.12 3.14 0.72
C VAL A 165 -10.51 3.47 0.19
N ASN A 166 -11.11 4.58 0.64
CA ASN A 166 -12.42 5.02 0.17
C ASN A 166 -12.42 5.33 -1.33
N GLN A 167 -11.35 5.95 -1.84
CA GLN A 167 -11.24 6.22 -3.27
C GLN A 167 -11.09 4.93 -4.08
N ALA A 168 -10.28 3.96 -3.63
CA ALA A 168 -10.16 2.67 -4.30
C ALA A 168 -11.51 1.92 -4.35
N LYS A 169 -12.28 1.93 -3.25
CA LYS A 169 -13.64 1.39 -3.19
C LYS A 169 -14.60 2.11 -4.16
N SER A 170 -14.54 3.43 -4.22
CA SER A 170 -15.35 4.25 -5.14
C SER A 170 -15.02 3.95 -6.61
N ASP A 171 -13.78 3.58 -6.90
CA ASP A 171 -13.35 3.13 -8.23
C ASP A 171 -13.73 1.67 -8.54
N GLY A 172 -14.44 1.00 -7.63
CA GLY A 172 -14.90 -0.38 -7.79
C GLY A 172 -13.83 -1.42 -7.48
N MET A 173 -12.84 -1.09 -6.66
CA MET A 173 -11.69 -1.94 -6.34
C MET A 173 -11.55 -2.21 -4.83
N PRO A 174 -12.55 -2.86 -4.17
CA PRO A 174 -12.45 -3.22 -2.75
C PRO A 174 -11.54 -4.45 -2.58
N ARG A 175 -10.27 -4.31 -2.87
CA ARG A 175 -9.25 -5.37 -2.83
C ARG A 175 -7.98 -4.84 -2.16
N ALA A 176 -7.39 -5.62 -1.27
CA ALA A 176 -6.27 -5.19 -0.44
C ALA A 176 -5.10 -4.58 -1.24
N LEU A 177 -4.70 -5.18 -2.37
CA LEU A 177 -3.62 -4.64 -3.20
C LEU A 177 -4.00 -3.30 -3.86
N ALA A 178 -5.23 -3.16 -4.35
CA ALA A 178 -5.66 -1.93 -5.00
C ALA A 178 -5.72 -0.77 -4.00
N GLU A 179 -6.26 -1.02 -2.82
CA GLU A 179 -6.31 -0.06 -1.71
C GLU A 179 -4.90 0.28 -1.21
N PHE A 180 -4.00 -0.72 -1.12
CA PHE A 180 -2.61 -0.50 -0.77
C PHE A 180 -1.87 0.37 -1.79
N ILE A 181 -2.04 0.13 -3.09
CA ILE A 181 -1.43 0.94 -4.16
C ILE A 181 -1.84 2.42 -4.01
N TYR A 182 -3.11 2.70 -3.70
CA TYR A 182 -3.58 4.07 -3.47
C TYR A 182 -3.04 4.65 -2.17
N TYR A 183 -3.08 3.87 -1.09
CA TYR A 183 -2.58 4.31 0.20
C TYR A 183 -1.08 4.65 0.15
N ASP A 184 -0.28 3.78 -0.44
CA ASP A 184 1.16 3.97 -0.59
C ASP A 184 1.49 5.18 -1.51
N ALA A 185 0.68 5.42 -2.54
CA ALA A 185 0.79 6.63 -3.35
C ALA A 185 0.43 7.90 -2.56
N ALA A 186 -0.59 7.82 -1.68
CA ALA A 186 -0.97 8.94 -0.82
C ALA A 186 0.11 9.25 0.23
N VAL A 187 0.76 8.23 0.80
CA VAL A 187 1.89 8.44 1.73
C VAL A 187 3.05 9.16 1.03
N MET A 188 3.45 8.71 -0.16
CA MET A 188 4.62 9.24 -0.85
C MET A 188 4.39 10.62 -1.51
N HIS A 189 3.22 10.82 -2.12
CA HIS A 189 2.92 12.00 -2.96
C HIS A 189 1.86 12.93 -2.35
N GLY A 190 1.41 12.64 -1.13
CA GLY A 190 0.24 13.28 -0.53
C GLY A 190 -1.09 12.81 -1.17
N PRO A 191 -2.23 13.05 -0.50
CA PRO A 191 -3.55 12.72 -1.04
C PRO A 191 -3.84 13.38 -2.40
N ASP A 192 -3.48 14.64 -2.58
CA ASP A 192 -3.67 15.37 -3.84
C ASP A 192 -2.78 14.82 -4.97
N GLY A 193 -1.55 14.42 -4.64
CA GLY A 193 -0.63 13.76 -5.57
C GLY A 193 -1.19 12.41 -6.04
N MET A 194 -1.70 11.59 -5.13
CA MET A 194 -2.40 10.34 -5.45
C MET A 194 -3.61 10.59 -6.37
N MET A 195 -4.44 11.60 -6.09
CA MET A 195 -5.58 11.96 -6.92
C MET A 195 -5.17 12.48 -8.30
N SER A 196 -4.06 13.22 -8.40
CA SER A 196 -3.49 13.67 -9.67
C SER A 196 -3.01 12.49 -10.53
N ILE A 197 -2.30 11.53 -9.93
CA ILE A 197 -1.88 10.28 -10.59
C ILE A 197 -3.12 9.51 -11.10
N ARG A 198 -4.14 9.34 -10.24
CA ARG A 198 -5.42 8.72 -10.58
C ARG A 198 -6.08 9.39 -11.79
N GLY A 199 -6.17 10.72 -11.80
CA GLY A 199 -6.77 11.48 -12.90
C GLY A 199 -6.06 11.25 -14.25
N ARG A 200 -4.75 11.06 -14.24
CA ARG A 200 -3.98 10.70 -15.45
C ARG A 200 -4.20 9.23 -15.83
N ALA A 201 -4.30 8.32 -14.88
CA ALA A 201 -4.52 6.89 -15.12
C ALA A 201 -5.90 6.63 -15.76
N ILE A 202 -6.96 7.29 -15.30
CA ILE A 202 -8.32 7.16 -15.84
C ILE A 202 -8.38 7.52 -17.36
N LYS A 203 -7.58 8.47 -17.78
CA LYS A 203 -7.48 8.85 -19.21
C LYS A 203 -6.89 7.73 -20.08
N LYS A 204 -6.20 6.75 -19.48
CA LYS A 204 -5.54 5.63 -20.18
C LYS A 204 -6.30 4.31 -20.03
N ALA A 205 -6.88 4.07 -18.87
CA ALA A 205 -7.68 2.90 -18.59
C ALA A 205 -8.82 3.27 -17.64
N LYS A 206 -10.03 2.78 -17.90
CA LYS A 206 -11.19 2.99 -17.02
C LYS A 206 -11.05 2.12 -15.79
N PRO A 207 -11.41 2.61 -14.59
CA PRO A 207 -11.52 1.79 -13.39
C PRO A 207 -12.75 0.86 -13.48
N PRO A 208 -12.83 -0.18 -12.65
CA PRO A 208 -13.97 -1.11 -12.62
C PRO A 208 -15.33 -0.44 -12.46
N SER A 209 -15.45 0.62 -11.64
CA SER A 209 -16.68 1.41 -11.50
C SER A 209 -17.17 2.05 -12.80
N GLN A 210 -16.29 2.16 -13.82
CA GLN A 210 -16.61 2.65 -15.17
C GLN A 210 -16.57 1.53 -16.22
N GLY A 211 -16.65 0.26 -15.80
CA GLY A 211 -16.65 -0.92 -16.66
C GLY A 211 -15.25 -1.32 -17.16
N GLY A 212 -14.18 -0.85 -16.54
CA GLY A 212 -12.81 -1.23 -16.85
C GLY A 212 -12.35 -2.50 -16.16
N ASP A 213 -11.21 -3.04 -16.61
CA ASP A 213 -10.51 -4.13 -15.97
C ASP A 213 -9.58 -3.62 -14.88
N ILE A 214 -9.63 -4.26 -13.69
CA ILE A 214 -8.86 -3.83 -12.51
C ILE A 214 -7.36 -3.89 -12.75
N THR A 215 -6.85 -4.96 -13.36
CA THR A 215 -5.42 -5.14 -13.61
C THR A 215 -4.90 -4.13 -14.61
N LYS A 216 -5.65 -3.89 -15.68
CA LYS A 216 -5.32 -2.88 -16.70
C LYS A 216 -5.30 -1.48 -16.08
N TYR A 217 -6.29 -1.16 -15.27
CA TYR A 217 -6.35 0.14 -14.59
C TYR A 217 -5.21 0.35 -13.59
N LEU A 218 -4.93 -0.65 -12.73
CA LEU A 218 -3.83 -0.56 -11.77
C LEU A 218 -2.47 -0.44 -12.46
N ASN A 219 -2.24 -1.14 -13.57
CA ASN A 219 -1.02 -0.92 -14.37
C ASN A 219 -0.93 0.51 -14.90
N ALA A 220 -2.02 1.09 -15.41
CA ALA A 220 -2.02 2.49 -15.86
C ALA A 220 -1.76 3.47 -14.70
N PHE A 221 -2.30 3.20 -13.50
CA PHE A 221 -2.02 3.99 -12.31
C PHE A 221 -0.53 3.92 -11.91
N LEU A 222 0.03 2.73 -11.87
CA LEU A 222 1.45 2.52 -11.55
C LEU A 222 2.38 3.15 -12.60
N ASP A 223 2.00 3.12 -13.90
CA ASP A 223 2.75 3.81 -14.95
C ASP A 223 2.77 5.34 -14.74
N GLU A 224 1.65 5.92 -14.35
CA GLU A 224 1.58 7.36 -14.06
C GLU A 224 2.30 7.71 -12.76
N ARG A 225 2.29 6.80 -11.77
CA ARG A 225 3.04 6.97 -10.53
C ARG A 225 4.55 6.96 -10.78
N VAL A 226 5.06 6.01 -11.58
CA VAL A 226 6.49 5.97 -11.96
C VAL A 226 6.91 7.26 -12.65
N LYS A 227 6.06 7.86 -13.49
CA LYS A 227 6.35 9.16 -14.11
C LYS A 227 6.40 10.29 -13.10
N GLU A 228 5.54 10.25 -12.08
CA GLU A 228 5.58 11.23 -10.99
C GLU A 228 6.87 11.11 -10.18
N MET A 229 7.23 9.89 -9.77
CA MET A 229 8.46 9.60 -9.03
C MET A 229 9.72 10.12 -9.74
N LYS A 230 9.80 9.92 -11.06
CA LYS A 230 10.96 10.35 -11.86
C LYS A 230 11.11 11.86 -12.05
N LYS A 231 10.17 12.68 -11.59
CA LYS A 231 10.30 14.15 -11.61
C LYS A 231 11.20 14.68 -10.50
N GLU A 232 11.38 13.92 -9.45
CA GLU A 232 12.15 14.29 -8.28
C GLU A 232 13.32 13.32 -8.10
N GLU A 233 14.54 13.85 -7.99
CA GLU A 233 15.75 13.02 -7.85
C GLU A 233 15.66 12.10 -6.62
N ALA A 234 15.18 12.62 -5.50
CA ALA A 234 15.00 11.87 -4.25
C ALA A 234 14.03 10.68 -4.37
N HIS A 235 13.12 10.71 -5.34
CA HIS A 235 12.10 9.67 -5.57
C HIS A 235 12.34 8.88 -6.88
N SER A 236 13.48 9.06 -7.54
CA SER A 236 13.74 8.49 -8.87
C SER A 236 13.91 6.97 -8.88
N ASP A 237 14.23 6.34 -7.74
CA ASP A 237 14.21 4.87 -7.60
C ASP A 237 12.76 4.38 -7.57
N THR A 238 12.39 3.59 -8.57
CA THR A 238 11.03 3.09 -8.76
C THR A 238 10.80 1.69 -8.21
N SER A 239 11.74 1.12 -7.44
CA SER A 239 11.67 -0.25 -6.91
C SER A 239 10.43 -0.50 -6.04
N ARG A 240 9.97 0.50 -5.28
CA ARG A 240 8.68 0.50 -4.55
C ARG A 240 7.47 0.18 -5.43
N VAL A 241 7.53 0.52 -6.72
CA VAL A 241 6.51 0.16 -7.70
C VAL A 241 6.91 -1.10 -8.45
N ASP A 242 8.11 -1.13 -9.05
CA ASP A 242 8.46 -2.12 -10.07
C ASP A 242 8.80 -3.50 -9.49
N THR A 243 9.42 -3.55 -8.31
CA THR A 243 9.85 -4.78 -7.64
C THR A 243 9.06 -5.11 -6.36
N GLU A 244 8.03 -4.31 -6.03
CA GLU A 244 7.04 -4.57 -4.98
C GLU A 244 5.63 -4.65 -5.57
N GLN A 245 4.94 -3.54 -5.81
CA GLN A 245 3.52 -3.53 -6.18
C GLN A 245 3.22 -4.29 -7.46
N ARG A 246 4.06 -4.11 -8.49
CA ARG A 246 3.90 -4.84 -9.75
C ARG A 246 4.16 -6.34 -9.62
N VAL A 247 4.97 -6.77 -8.66
CA VAL A 247 5.20 -8.20 -8.40
C VAL A 247 3.88 -8.85 -7.95
N PHE A 248 3.21 -8.26 -6.99
CA PHE A 248 1.92 -8.76 -6.50
C PHE A 248 0.82 -8.67 -7.58
N LEU A 249 0.78 -7.59 -8.34
CA LEU A 249 -0.20 -7.41 -9.41
C LEU A 249 -0.01 -8.43 -10.54
N ARG A 250 1.22 -8.69 -10.98
CA ARG A 250 1.54 -9.71 -12.00
C ARG A 250 1.23 -11.12 -11.53
N ALA A 251 1.38 -11.40 -10.24
CA ALA A 251 0.99 -12.67 -9.65
C ALA A 251 -0.54 -12.83 -9.48
N GLY A 252 -1.34 -11.79 -9.80
CA GLY A 252 -2.79 -11.78 -9.58
C GLY A 252 -3.18 -11.76 -8.10
N ASN A 253 -2.24 -11.48 -7.19
CA ASN A 253 -2.46 -11.47 -5.75
C ASN A 253 -3.11 -10.16 -5.29
N LEU A 254 -4.38 -9.98 -5.70
CA LEU A 254 -5.13 -8.75 -5.38
C LEU A 254 -5.50 -8.64 -3.90
N ASP A 255 -5.43 -9.71 -3.14
CA ASP A 255 -5.79 -9.76 -1.72
C ASP A 255 -4.58 -9.70 -0.77
N LEU A 256 -3.37 -9.49 -1.31
CA LEU A 256 -2.12 -9.53 -0.54
C LEU A 256 -2.03 -10.78 0.35
N ASN A 257 -2.33 -11.95 -0.24
CA ASN A 257 -2.20 -13.22 0.47
C ASN A 257 -0.72 -13.58 0.62
N THR A 258 -0.35 -14.00 1.82
CA THR A 258 1.00 -14.50 2.14
C THR A 258 1.20 -15.92 1.57
N PRO A 259 2.45 -16.32 1.28
CA PRO A 259 3.67 -15.53 1.47
C PRO A 259 3.84 -14.41 0.43
N LEU A 260 4.38 -13.26 0.88
CA LEU A 260 4.75 -12.15 0.03
C LEU A 260 6.28 -12.01 -0.01
N HIS A 261 6.83 -11.81 -1.20
CA HIS A 261 8.26 -11.58 -1.41
C HIS A 261 8.44 -10.40 -2.36
N TRP A 262 9.29 -9.43 -1.99
CA TRP A 262 9.56 -8.26 -2.82
C TRP A 262 10.94 -7.68 -2.56
N LYS A 263 11.30 -6.66 -3.34
CA LYS A 263 12.52 -5.87 -3.14
C LYS A 263 12.21 -4.39 -3.19
N VAL A 264 12.86 -3.62 -2.31
CA VAL A 264 12.85 -2.15 -2.34
C VAL A 264 14.26 -1.67 -2.08
N TYR A 265 14.76 -0.73 -2.88
CA TYR A 265 16.11 -0.15 -2.80
C TYR A 265 17.25 -1.18 -2.76
N GLY A 266 17.05 -2.34 -3.40
CA GLY A 266 18.01 -3.44 -3.43
C GLY A 266 17.85 -4.46 -2.31
N ASP A 267 17.17 -4.13 -1.21
CA ASP A 267 16.93 -5.03 -0.09
C ASP A 267 15.75 -5.97 -0.38
N SER A 268 15.86 -7.21 0.11
CA SER A 268 14.83 -8.25 -0.04
C SER A 268 14.02 -8.39 1.24
N TYR A 269 12.71 -8.46 1.09
CA TYR A 269 11.76 -8.60 2.19
C TYR A 269 10.82 -9.77 1.96
N ALA A 270 10.28 -10.33 3.05
CA ALA A 270 9.26 -11.37 3.02
C ALA A 270 8.29 -11.25 4.20
N ILE A 271 7.00 -11.51 3.94
CA ILE A 271 5.98 -11.77 4.96
C ILE A 271 5.44 -13.16 4.71
N ASN A 272 5.61 -14.08 5.66
CA ASN A 272 5.31 -15.50 5.47
C ASN A 272 3.94 -15.93 6.04
N SER A 273 3.36 -15.14 6.93
CA SER A 273 2.08 -15.46 7.60
C SER A 273 1.29 -14.19 7.89
#